data_e740a4a2798d01a4958ed3ae22fd216c
#
_entry.id   e740a4a2798d01a4958ed3ae22fd216c
#
_cell.length_a   1.000
_cell.length_b   1.000
_cell.length_c   1.000
_cell.angle_alpha   90.00
_cell.angle_beta   90.00
_cell.angle_gamma   90.00
#
_symmetry.space_group_name_H-M   'P 1'
#
loop_
_entity.id
_entity.type
_entity.pdbx_description
1 polymer ?
#
loop_
_entity_poly.entity_id
_entity_poly.type
_entity_poly.pdbx_seq_one_letter_code
_entity_poly.pdbx_strand_id
1 'polypeptide(L)'
;KVKSNLKKIESSCRLTGVDDTRFLIASHIKAWSECATNAERLDGYNGLLLSPNADKLFDKGFISFADDGSLLISSQMDPKMLTKLGIAIGINVGAFTAQQKQYLAYHRANTFKA
;
A
#
# COMPACT_ATOMS: atom_id res chain seq x y z
N LYS A 1 7.08 16.09 -3.97
CA LYS A 1 6.42 16.64 -2.77
C LYS A 1 5.60 15.60 -2.03
N VAL A 2 4.81 14.81 -2.76
CA VAL A 2 4.03 13.73 -2.17
C VAL A 2 4.96 12.72 -1.48
N LYS A 3 6.01 12.32 -2.16
CA LYS A 3 6.99 11.39 -1.60
C LYS A 3 7.71 11.97 -0.38
N SER A 4 8.03 13.26 -0.40
CA SER A 4 8.68 13.96 0.71
C SER A 4 7.78 14.02 1.94
N ASN A 5 6.50 14.31 1.76
CA ASN A 5 5.52 14.29 2.85
C ASN A 5 5.32 12.86 3.39
N LEU A 6 5.28 11.89 2.50
CA LEU A 6 5.09 10.50 2.85
C LEU A 6 6.26 9.94 3.67
N LYS A 7 7.48 10.36 3.40
CA LYS A 7 8.67 9.93 4.15
C LYS A 7 8.61 10.28 5.63
N LYS A 8 7.82 11.28 6.01
CA LYS A 8 7.62 11.64 7.41
C LYS A 8 6.72 10.63 8.13
N ILE A 9 5.97 9.85 7.38
CA ILE A 9 4.99 8.90 7.89
C ILE A 9 5.48 7.46 7.68
N GLU A 10 6.03 7.18 6.50
CA GLU A 10 6.54 5.87 6.11
C GLU A 10 8.03 5.98 5.82
N SER A 11 8.85 5.10 6.37
CA SER A 11 10.30 5.11 6.19
C SER A 11 10.80 4.06 5.22
N SER A 12 9.99 3.05 4.92
CA SER A 12 10.38 1.91 4.10
C SER A 12 9.15 1.22 3.51
N CYS A 13 9.38 0.28 2.60
CA CYS A 13 8.34 -0.64 2.17
C CYS A 13 8.03 -1.61 3.31
N ARG A 14 6.81 -1.57 3.82
CA ARG A 14 6.40 -2.41 4.94
C ARG A 14 6.40 -3.91 4.60
N LEU A 15 6.28 -4.26 3.31
CA LEU A 15 6.23 -5.65 2.86
C LEU A 15 7.61 -6.27 2.65
N THR A 16 8.54 -5.51 2.08
CA THR A 16 9.85 -6.03 1.67
C THR A 16 11.00 -5.51 2.51
N GLY A 17 10.77 -4.45 3.30
CA GLY A 17 11.81 -3.83 4.09
C GLY A 17 12.76 -2.93 3.31
N VAL A 18 12.53 -2.75 2.02
CA VAL A 18 13.38 -1.86 1.20
C VAL A 18 13.25 -0.43 1.74
N ASP A 19 14.37 0.17 2.06
CA ASP A 19 14.46 1.54 2.61
C ASP A 19 15.27 2.50 1.75
N ASP A 20 15.80 2.03 0.63
CA ASP A 20 16.51 2.87 -0.34
C ASP A 20 15.47 3.57 -1.21
N THR A 21 15.41 4.89 -1.08
CA THR A 21 14.38 5.70 -1.76
C THR A 21 14.43 5.63 -3.27
N ARG A 22 15.58 5.23 -3.84
CA ARG A 22 15.71 5.04 -5.30
C ARG A 22 14.84 3.90 -5.81
N PHE A 23 14.50 2.93 -4.94
CA PHE A 23 13.72 1.75 -5.27
C PHE A 23 12.34 1.75 -4.62
N LEU A 24 11.91 2.88 -4.09
CA LEU A 24 10.60 3.03 -3.47
C LEU A 24 9.70 3.91 -4.31
N ILE A 25 8.45 3.50 -4.41
CA ILE A 25 7.40 4.23 -5.12
C ILE A 25 6.42 4.79 -4.09
N ALA A 26 6.07 6.06 -4.22
CA ALA A 26 5.01 6.68 -3.44
C ALA A 26 3.67 6.22 -4.01
N SER A 27 3.11 5.18 -3.43
CA SER A 27 1.86 4.57 -3.90
C SER A 27 0.69 5.21 -3.19
N HIS A 28 -0.28 5.73 -3.95
CA HIS A 28 -1.53 6.23 -3.37
C HIS A 28 -2.37 5.04 -2.90
N ILE A 29 -2.88 5.11 -1.67
CA ILE A 29 -3.79 4.09 -1.13
C ILE A 29 -5.14 4.21 -1.84
N LYS A 30 -5.74 5.40 -1.82
CA LYS A 30 -6.87 5.74 -2.67
C LYS A 30 -6.29 6.30 -3.96
N ALA A 31 -6.52 5.62 -5.07
CA ALA A 31 -5.89 5.94 -6.35
C ALA A 31 -6.07 7.41 -6.73
N TRP A 32 -5.06 8.01 -7.34
CA TRP A 32 -5.06 9.41 -7.76
C TRP A 32 -6.33 9.79 -8.53
N SER A 33 -6.73 8.94 -9.49
CA SER A 33 -7.90 9.18 -10.33
C SER A 33 -9.23 9.13 -9.55
N GLU A 34 -9.23 8.53 -8.38
CA GLU A 34 -10.43 8.35 -7.56
C GLU A 34 -10.51 9.35 -6.41
N CYS A 35 -9.46 10.15 -6.20
CA CYS A 35 -9.48 11.20 -5.19
C CYS A 35 -10.46 12.30 -5.60
N ALA A 36 -11.30 12.70 -4.65
CA ALA A 36 -12.31 13.74 -4.89
C ALA A 36 -11.69 15.15 -4.91
N THR A 37 -10.59 15.36 -4.20
CA THR A 37 -9.97 16.67 -4.03
C THR A 37 -8.46 16.59 -4.17
N ASN A 38 -7.82 17.74 -4.44
CA ASN A 38 -6.37 17.85 -4.42
C ASN A 38 -5.81 17.63 -3.01
N ALA A 39 -6.58 17.95 -1.97
CA ALA A 39 -6.17 17.68 -0.60
C ALA A 39 -5.95 16.18 -0.38
N GLU A 40 -6.85 15.32 -0.88
CA GLU A 40 -6.67 13.87 -0.83
C GLU A 40 -5.45 13.41 -1.63
N ARG A 41 -5.25 13.97 -2.82
CA ARG A 41 -4.13 13.61 -3.69
C ARG A 41 -2.78 13.95 -3.09
N LEU A 42 -2.71 15.02 -2.31
CA LEU A 42 -1.46 15.52 -1.72
C LEU A 42 -1.28 15.09 -0.26
N ASP A 43 -2.27 14.41 0.31
CA ASP A 43 -2.21 13.95 1.69
C ASP A 43 -1.17 12.83 1.82
N GLY A 44 -0.14 13.06 2.64
CA GLY A 44 0.89 12.05 2.90
C GLY A 44 0.34 10.78 3.55
N TYR A 45 -0.79 10.88 4.26
CA TYR A 45 -1.46 9.71 4.84
C TYR A 45 -2.23 8.89 3.79
N ASN A 46 -2.45 9.42 2.59
CA ASN A 46 -2.99 8.68 1.47
C ASN A 46 -1.87 8.02 0.67
N GLY A 47 -0.93 7.42 1.34
CA GLY A 47 0.20 6.83 0.65
C GLY A 47 0.95 5.81 1.47
N LEU A 48 1.65 4.96 0.73
CA LEU A 48 2.61 4.01 1.25
C LEU A 48 3.87 4.10 0.39
N LEU A 49 5.02 3.88 1.01
CA LEU A 49 6.24 3.65 0.24
C LEU A 49 6.31 2.17 -0.04
N LEU A 50 6.31 1.79 -1.31
CA LEU A 50 6.32 0.39 -1.72
C LEU A 50 7.46 0.14 -2.70
N SER A 51 8.07 -1.04 -2.61
CA SER A 51 8.97 -1.53 -3.65
C SER A 51 8.17 -1.74 -4.93
N PRO A 52 8.80 -1.76 -6.14
CA PRO A 52 8.06 -1.81 -7.41
C PRO A 52 7.11 -2.99 -7.53
N ASN A 53 7.48 -4.16 -7.05
CA ASN A 53 6.63 -5.35 -7.08
C ASN A 53 5.41 -5.19 -6.14
N ALA A 54 5.63 -4.69 -4.93
CA ALA A 54 4.56 -4.46 -3.97
C ALA A 54 3.58 -3.39 -4.47
N ASP A 55 4.12 -2.32 -5.07
CA ASP A 55 3.30 -1.26 -5.66
C ASP A 55 2.37 -1.79 -6.74
N LYS A 56 2.90 -2.62 -7.64
CA LYS A 56 2.11 -3.23 -8.72
C LYS A 56 0.96 -4.07 -8.17
N LEU A 57 1.26 -4.90 -7.18
CA LEU A 57 0.26 -5.77 -6.57
C LEU A 57 -0.83 -4.98 -5.87
N PHE A 58 -0.45 -3.95 -5.13
CA PHE A 58 -1.38 -3.11 -4.38
C PHE A 58 -2.25 -2.27 -5.31
N ASP A 59 -1.62 -1.63 -6.30
CA ASP A 59 -2.31 -0.78 -7.28
C ASP A 59 -3.32 -1.57 -8.11
N LYS A 60 -2.99 -2.80 -8.48
CA LYS A 60 -3.88 -3.67 -9.25
C LYS A 60 -4.92 -4.42 -8.40
N GLY A 61 -4.88 -4.24 -7.09
CA GLY A 61 -5.87 -4.84 -6.20
C GLY A 61 -5.66 -6.32 -5.90
N PHE A 62 -4.47 -6.85 -6.15
CA PHE A 62 -4.14 -8.23 -5.82
C PHE A 62 -3.82 -8.41 -4.34
N ILE A 63 -3.41 -7.34 -3.68
CA ILE A 63 -3.24 -7.30 -2.23
C ILE A 63 -3.87 -6.05 -1.65
N SER A 64 -4.17 -6.11 -0.37
CA SER A 64 -4.55 -4.95 0.43
C SER A 64 -4.12 -5.20 1.87
N PHE A 65 -4.52 -4.35 2.78
CA PHE A 65 -4.18 -4.47 4.20
C PHE A 65 -5.41 -4.26 5.06
N ALA A 66 -5.49 -5.04 6.13
CA ALA A 66 -6.43 -4.76 7.21
C ALA A 66 -5.88 -3.60 8.06
N ASP A 67 -6.72 -2.99 8.86
CA ASP A 67 -6.33 -1.84 9.70
C ASP A 67 -5.22 -2.17 10.69
N ASP A 68 -5.14 -3.42 11.14
CA ASP A 68 -4.10 -3.90 12.06
C ASP A 68 -2.78 -4.25 11.37
N GLY A 69 -2.70 -4.12 10.05
CA GLY A 69 -1.51 -4.43 9.27
C GLY A 69 -1.46 -5.84 8.69
N SER A 70 -2.50 -6.64 8.85
CA SER A 70 -2.53 -7.97 8.24
C SER A 70 -2.61 -7.88 6.73
N LEU A 71 -1.79 -8.65 6.02
CA LEU A 71 -1.81 -8.71 4.56
C LEU A 71 -3.06 -9.45 4.10
N LEU A 72 -3.82 -8.83 3.19
CA LEU A 72 -4.97 -9.43 2.52
C LEU A 72 -4.57 -9.80 1.10
N ILE A 73 -4.87 -11.03 0.71
CA ILE A 73 -4.53 -11.56 -0.61
C ILE A 73 -5.81 -11.81 -1.39
N SER A 74 -5.87 -11.31 -2.62
CA SER A 74 -7.01 -11.52 -3.52
C SER A 74 -7.22 -13.01 -3.80
N SER A 75 -8.49 -13.43 -3.91
CA SER A 75 -8.83 -14.78 -4.38
C SER A 75 -8.36 -15.04 -5.82
N GLN A 76 -8.06 -13.99 -6.57
CA GLN A 76 -7.56 -14.08 -7.94
C GLN A 76 -6.04 -14.21 -8.02
N MET A 77 -5.34 -14.22 -6.87
CA MET A 77 -3.89 -14.28 -6.81
C MET A 77 -3.43 -15.61 -6.23
N ASP A 78 -2.54 -16.29 -6.96
CA ASP A 78 -1.88 -17.49 -6.41
C ASP A 78 -0.88 -17.05 -5.33
N PRO A 79 -1.06 -17.48 -4.07
CA PRO A 79 -0.13 -17.10 -2.99
C PRO A 79 1.33 -17.47 -3.27
N LYS A 80 1.57 -18.51 -4.04
CA LYS A 80 2.94 -18.93 -4.43
C LYS A 80 3.66 -17.84 -5.23
N MET A 81 2.90 -17.05 -5.99
CA MET A 81 3.47 -15.95 -6.77
C MET A 81 4.02 -14.87 -5.84
N LEU A 82 3.34 -14.61 -4.72
CA LEU A 82 3.82 -13.64 -3.72
C LEU A 82 5.17 -14.06 -3.16
N THR A 83 5.34 -15.34 -2.86
CA THR A 83 6.63 -15.88 -2.39
C THR A 83 7.72 -15.67 -3.43
N LYS A 84 7.43 -15.89 -4.70
CA LYS A 84 8.38 -15.64 -5.80
C LYS A 84 8.75 -14.17 -5.93
N LEU A 85 7.85 -13.28 -5.55
CA LEU A 85 8.07 -11.82 -5.56
C LEU A 85 8.73 -11.32 -4.27
N GLY A 86 9.11 -12.22 -3.38
CA GLY A 86 9.79 -11.87 -2.13
C GLY A 86 8.86 -11.34 -1.04
N ILE A 87 7.58 -11.66 -1.12
CA ILE A 87 6.58 -11.21 -0.14
C ILE A 87 6.14 -12.40 0.70
N ALA A 88 6.29 -12.29 2.03
CA ALA A 88 5.91 -13.36 2.95
C ALA A 88 4.39 -13.41 3.13
N ILE A 89 3.80 -14.58 2.87
CA ILE A 89 2.39 -14.83 3.12
C ILE A 89 2.16 -14.78 4.64
N GLY A 90 1.09 -14.14 5.09
CA GLY A 90 0.77 -14.05 6.51
C GLY A 90 1.56 -12.98 7.25
N ILE A 91 2.32 -12.15 6.55
CA ILE A 91 3.02 -11.03 7.17
C ILE A 91 2.03 -10.04 7.78
N ASN A 92 2.40 -9.49 8.95
CA ASN A 92 1.74 -8.31 9.50
C ASN A 92 2.72 -7.15 9.41
N VAL A 93 2.33 -6.09 8.72
CA VAL A 93 3.20 -4.95 8.43
C VAL A 93 3.11 -3.84 9.47
N GLY A 94 2.39 -4.07 10.55
CA GLY A 94 2.18 -3.08 11.61
C GLY A 94 0.94 -2.23 11.37
N ALA A 95 0.38 -1.74 12.45
CA ALA A 95 -0.86 -0.95 12.42
C ALA A 95 -0.67 0.35 11.64
N PHE A 96 -1.78 0.86 11.11
CA PHE A 96 -1.84 2.10 10.36
C PHE A 96 -2.43 3.22 11.23
N THR A 97 -2.15 4.47 10.86
CA THR A 97 -2.75 5.63 11.52
C THR A 97 -4.25 5.71 11.20
N ALA A 98 -5.00 6.47 11.99
CA ALA A 98 -6.42 6.69 11.74
C ALA A 98 -6.67 7.27 10.34
N GLN A 99 -5.81 8.18 9.89
CA GLN A 99 -5.92 8.80 8.56
C GLN A 99 -5.65 7.78 7.45
N GLN A 100 -4.63 6.95 7.60
CA GLN A 100 -4.35 5.89 6.64
C GLN A 100 -5.47 4.87 6.57
N LYS A 101 -6.10 4.55 7.69
CA LYS A 101 -7.20 3.57 7.75
C LYS A 101 -8.39 3.97 6.89
N GLN A 102 -8.69 5.26 6.82
CA GLN A 102 -9.78 5.77 5.96
C GLN A 102 -9.51 5.46 4.48
N TYR A 103 -8.29 5.70 4.03
CA TYR A 103 -7.90 5.41 2.65
C TYR A 103 -7.82 3.91 2.39
N LEU A 104 -7.36 3.14 3.37
CA LEU A 104 -7.32 1.67 3.25
C LEU A 104 -8.72 1.09 3.16
N ALA A 105 -9.68 1.60 3.91
CA ALA A 105 -11.08 1.17 3.80
C ALA A 105 -11.60 1.36 2.38
N TYR A 106 -11.27 2.48 1.75
CA TYR A 106 -11.64 2.74 0.35
C TYR A 106 -10.96 1.74 -0.58
N HIS A 107 -9.68 1.47 -0.39
CA HIS A 107 -8.92 0.52 -1.21
C HIS A 107 -9.54 -0.88 -1.12
N ARG A 108 -9.86 -1.34 0.09
CA ARG A 108 -10.49 -2.64 0.30
C ARG A 108 -11.86 -2.76 -0.38
N ALA A 109 -12.63 -1.68 -0.37
CA ALA A 109 -13.99 -1.68 -0.92
C ALA A 109 -14.04 -1.54 -2.44
N ASN A 110 -13.08 -0.83 -3.02
CA ASN A 110 -13.17 -0.39 -4.43
C ASN A 110 -12.06 -0.92 -5.35
N THR A 111 -10.86 -1.15 -4.82
CA THR A 111 -9.70 -1.56 -5.62
C THR A 111 -9.36 -3.03 -5.42
N PHE A 112 -9.40 -3.48 -4.17
CA PHE A 112 -9.02 -4.85 -3.81
C PHE A 112 -9.99 -5.87 -4.42
N LYS A 113 -9.43 -6.89 -5.06
CA LYS A 113 -10.19 -7.99 -5.69
C LYS A 113 -10.36 -9.11 -4.66
N ALA A 114 -11.37 -8.99 -3.86
CA ALA A 114 -11.63 -9.91 -2.76
C ALA A 114 -11.84 -11.39 -3.21
#